data_de4ae6b80052630e2aea965893afbf47
#
_entry.id   de4ae6b80052630e2aea965893afbf47
#
_cell.length_a   1.000
_cell.length_b   1.000
_cell.length_c   1.000
_cell.angle_alpha   90.00
_cell.angle_beta   90.00
_cell.angle_gamma   90.00
#
_symmetry.space_group_name_H-M   'P 1'
#
loop_
_entity.id
_entity.type
_entity.pdbx_description
1 polymer ?
#
loop_
_entity_poly.entity_id
_entity_poly.type
_entity_poly.pdbx_seq_one_letter_code
_entity_poly.pdbx_strand_id
1 'polypeptide(L)'
;MNKKLKVAIVGSGNIGTDLMIKILRHGEHIEMGAMVGIDPNSDGLARAARMGVAITHEGVEGLTRLPVFADIDIVLAATSAS
;
A
#
# COMPACT_ATOMS: atom_id res chain seq x y z
N MET A 1 -7.35 -22.74 7.68
CA MET A 1 -6.78 -21.47 8.07
C MET A 1 -6.89 -20.46 6.95
N ASN A 2 -7.45 -19.32 7.25
CA ASN A 2 -7.68 -18.31 6.22
C ASN A 2 -6.49 -17.38 6.12
N LYS A 3 -5.73 -17.54 5.07
CA LYS A 3 -4.64 -16.63 4.78
C LYS A 3 -5.22 -15.38 4.12
N LYS A 4 -4.90 -14.22 4.66
CA LYS A 4 -5.31 -12.96 4.05
C LYS A 4 -4.49 -12.69 2.81
N LEU A 5 -5.14 -12.12 1.79
CA LEU A 5 -4.46 -11.67 0.59
C LEU A 5 -3.73 -10.35 0.88
N LYS A 6 -2.49 -10.24 0.44
CA LYS A 6 -1.70 -9.03 0.65
C LYS A 6 -1.94 -8.05 -0.48
N VAL A 7 -2.20 -6.82 -0.13
CA VAL A 7 -2.54 -5.75 -1.07
C VAL A 7 -1.44 -4.70 -1.10
N ALA A 8 -1.01 -4.33 -2.29
CA ALA A 8 -0.19 -3.15 -2.48
C ALA A 8 -1.06 -2.05 -3.07
N ILE A 9 -1.03 -0.88 -2.46
CA ILE A 9 -1.77 0.28 -2.97
C ILE A 9 -0.78 1.20 -3.68
N VAL A 10 -1.03 1.48 -4.94
CA VAL A 10 -0.23 2.41 -5.73
C VAL A 10 -0.94 3.76 -5.74
N GLY A 11 -0.33 4.73 -5.10
CA GLY A 11 -0.92 6.05 -4.93
C GLY A 11 -1.09 6.38 -3.46
N SER A 12 -0.23 7.25 -2.94
CA SER A 12 -0.20 7.57 -1.51
C SER A 12 -0.95 8.86 -1.16
N GLY A 13 -1.79 9.35 -2.06
CA GLY A 13 -2.64 10.52 -1.81
C GLY A 13 -3.82 10.17 -0.92
N ASN A 14 -4.83 11.05 -0.90
CA ASN A 14 -5.98 10.88 -0.03
C ASN A 14 -6.75 9.59 -0.29
N ILE A 15 -6.94 9.25 -1.57
CA ILE A 15 -7.68 8.03 -1.93
C ILE A 15 -6.93 6.78 -1.46
N GLY A 16 -5.63 6.72 -1.73
CA GLY A 16 -4.82 5.58 -1.31
C GLY A 16 -4.75 5.45 0.20
N THR A 17 -4.61 6.58 0.90
CA THR A 17 -4.58 6.57 2.37
C THR A 17 -5.89 6.07 2.96
N ASP A 18 -7.03 6.53 2.40
CA ASP A 18 -8.33 6.06 2.86
C ASP A 18 -8.52 4.57 2.64
N LEU A 19 -8.09 4.07 1.47
CA LEU A 19 -8.16 2.64 1.20
C LEU A 19 -7.30 1.84 2.18
N MET A 20 -6.10 2.32 2.46
CA MET A 20 -5.23 1.67 3.44
C MET A 20 -5.89 1.58 4.81
N ILE A 21 -6.47 2.70 5.26
CA ILE A 21 -7.13 2.73 6.57
C ILE A 21 -8.30 1.74 6.61
N LYS A 22 -9.10 1.68 5.54
CA LYS A 22 -10.21 0.75 5.48
C LYS A 22 -9.74 -0.70 5.53
N ILE A 23 -8.68 -1.01 4.82
CA ILE A 23 -8.12 -2.36 4.84
C ILE A 23 -7.61 -2.72 6.23
N LEU A 24 -6.93 -1.78 6.89
CA LEU A 24 -6.40 -2.02 8.23
C LEU A 24 -7.51 -2.21 9.27
N ARG A 25 -8.63 -1.52 9.10
CA ARG A 25 -9.74 -1.58 10.06
C ARG A 25 -10.73 -2.71 9.80
N HIS A 26 -11.00 -2.98 8.53
CA HIS A 26 -12.10 -3.85 8.14
C HIS A 26 -11.68 -5.05 7.28
N GLY A 27 -10.39 -5.21 7.03
CA GLY A 27 -9.92 -6.28 6.18
C GLY A 27 -10.01 -7.63 6.85
N GLU A 28 -11.03 -8.40 6.53
CA GLU A 28 -11.16 -9.76 7.04
C GLU A 28 -10.40 -10.76 6.18
N HIS A 29 -10.34 -10.51 4.87
CA HIS A 29 -9.71 -11.40 3.90
C HIS A 29 -8.50 -10.77 3.22
N ILE A 30 -8.24 -9.50 3.47
CA ILE A 30 -7.12 -8.77 2.86
C ILE A 30 -6.35 -8.03 3.94
N GLU A 31 -5.07 -7.80 3.68
CA GLU A 31 -4.20 -7.05 4.58
C GLU A 31 -3.25 -6.18 3.77
N MET A 32 -2.71 -5.16 4.41
CA MET A 32 -1.75 -4.28 3.71
C MET A 32 -0.40 -4.95 3.60
N GLY A 33 0.10 -5.03 2.36
CA GLY A 33 1.46 -5.48 2.09
C GLY A 33 2.40 -4.32 1.87
N ALA A 34 1.98 -3.34 1.07
CA ALA A 34 2.84 -2.19 0.75
C ALA A 34 2.01 -0.98 0.36
N MET A 35 2.57 0.20 0.61
CA MET A 35 2.03 1.47 0.14
C MET A 35 3.07 2.08 -0.80
N VAL A 36 2.65 2.40 -2.00
CA VAL A 36 3.54 2.87 -3.07
C VAL A 36 3.19 4.30 -3.45
N GLY A 37 4.15 5.17 -3.44
CA GLY A 37 4.01 6.56 -3.86
C GLY A 37 5.19 6.99 -4.69
N ILE A 38 5.22 8.26 -5.05
CA ILE A 38 6.32 8.84 -5.84
C ILE A 38 6.99 10.01 -5.13
N ASP A 39 6.43 10.45 -4.00
CA ASP A 39 6.94 11.58 -3.24
C ASP A 39 7.42 11.10 -1.86
N PRO A 40 8.72 11.21 -1.55
CA PRO A 40 9.22 10.78 -0.24
C PRO A 40 8.63 11.57 0.93
N ASN A 41 8.05 12.73 0.66
CA ASN A 41 7.44 13.56 1.70
C ASN A 41 5.93 13.35 1.83
N SER A 42 5.40 12.32 1.18
CA SER A 42 3.98 12.02 1.22
C SER A 42 3.51 11.67 2.63
N ASP A 43 2.44 12.33 3.08
CA ASP A 43 1.82 12.01 4.39
C ASP A 43 1.29 10.58 4.42
N GLY A 44 0.78 10.10 3.29
CA GLY A 44 0.28 8.73 3.19
C GLY A 44 1.37 7.70 3.42
N LEU A 45 2.56 7.93 2.85
CA LEU A 45 3.69 7.02 3.09
C LEU A 45 4.15 7.09 4.54
N ALA A 46 4.23 8.29 5.11
CA ALA A 46 4.61 8.43 6.51
C ALA A 46 3.65 7.70 7.44
N ARG A 47 2.36 7.80 7.14
CA ARG A 47 1.32 7.14 7.91
C ARG A 47 1.43 5.62 7.81
N ALA A 48 1.63 5.11 6.59
CA ALA A 48 1.81 3.68 6.37
C ALA A 48 3.03 3.15 7.13
N ALA A 49 4.13 3.87 7.09
CA ALA A 49 5.33 3.47 7.81
C ALA A 49 5.09 3.37 9.31
N ARG A 50 4.35 4.33 9.88
CA ARG A 50 4.01 4.31 11.32
C ARG A 50 3.12 3.15 11.69
N MET A 51 2.36 2.63 10.73
CA MET A 51 1.47 1.48 10.95
C MET A 51 2.15 0.15 10.65
N GLY A 52 3.43 0.16 10.36
CA GLY A 52 4.19 -1.06 10.08
C GLY A 52 4.04 -1.59 8.68
N VAL A 53 3.53 -0.78 7.76
CA VAL A 53 3.36 -1.17 6.36
C VAL A 53 4.63 -0.82 5.57
N ALA A 54 5.09 -1.74 4.72
CA ALA A 54 6.23 -1.47 3.86
C ALA A 54 5.89 -0.33 2.90
N ILE A 55 6.83 0.56 2.66
CA ILE A 55 6.61 1.72 1.81
C ILE A 55 7.72 1.88 0.77
N THR A 56 7.39 2.53 -0.33
CA THR A 56 8.37 2.99 -1.30
C THR A 56 7.86 4.29 -1.93
N HIS A 57 8.79 5.19 -2.24
CA HIS A 57 8.47 6.42 -2.97
C HIS A 57 8.97 6.39 -4.40
N GLU A 58 9.41 5.23 -4.85
CA GLU A 58 9.97 5.04 -6.19
C GLU A 58 8.98 4.43 -7.18
N GLY A 59 7.70 4.53 -6.87
CA GLY A 59 6.65 4.03 -7.76
C GLY A 59 6.64 2.51 -7.85
N VAL A 60 6.10 2.02 -8.95
CA VAL A 60 5.98 0.57 -9.16
C VAL A 60 7.35 -0.12 -9.20
N GLU A 61 8.36 0.54 -9.73
CA GLU A 61 9.71 -0.03 -9.73
C GLU A 61 10.21 -0.27 -8.31
N GLY A 62 9.95 0.68 -7.40
CA GLY A 62 10.31 0.51 -6.00
C GLY A 62 9.55 -0.65 -5.36
N LEU A 63 8.28 -0.81 -5.72
CA LEU A 63 7.48 -1.92 -5.22
C LEU A 63 8.12 -3.27 -5.59
N THR A 64 8.58 -3.42 -6.81
CA THR A 64 9.17 -4.68 -7.26
C THR A 64 10.47 -5.02 -6.54
N ARG A 65 11.11 -4.02 -5.92
CA ARG A 65 12.34 -4.23 -5.15
C ARG A 65 12.09 -4.55 -3.68
N LEU A 66 10.86 -4.35 -3.21
CA LEU A 66 10.55 -4.66 -1.81
C LEU A 66 10.51 -6.16 -1.59
N PRO A 67 11.07 -6.65 -0.47
CA PRO A 67 10.98 -8.08 -0.16
C PRO A 67 9.54 -8.59 -0.13
N VAL A 68 8.61 -7.77 0.33
CA VAL A 68 7.20 -8.15 0.41
C VAL A 68 6.54 -8.32 -0.94
N PHE A 69 7.16 -7.81 -2.02
CA PHE A 69 6.57 -7.90 -3.35
C PHE A 69 6.24 -9.36 -3.75
N ALA A 70 7.10 -10.29 -3.37
CA ALA A 70 6.87 -11.69 -3.67
C ALA A 70 5.59 -12.23 -3.05
N ASP A 71 5.12 -11.60 -1.97
CA ASP A 71 3.91 -12.01 -1.26
C ASP A 71 2.68 -11.19 -1.63
N ILE A 72 2.83 -10.19 -2.50
CA ILE A 72 1.70 -9.35 -2.90
C ILE A 72 0.78 -10.12 -3.84
N ASP A 73 -0.48 -10.19 -3.49
CA ASP A 73 -1.51 -10.88 -4.27
C ASP A 73 -2.32 -9.93 -5.15
N ILE A 74 -2.52 -8.69 -4.66
CA ILE A 74 -3.38 -7.73 -5.35
C ILE A 74 -2.67 -6.38 -5.37
N VAL A 75 -2.72 -5.71 -6.52
CA VAL A 75 -2.24 -4.33 -6.64
C VAL A 75 -3.42 -3.45 -6.99
N LEU A 76 -3.69 -2.46 -6.15
CA LEU A 76 -4.77 -1.49 -6.37
C LEU A 76 -4.18 -0.16 -6.78
N ALA A 77 -4.61 0.35 -7.91
CA ALA A 77 -4.22 1.69 -8.34
C ALA A 77 -5.20 2.70 -7.76
N ALA A 78 -4.69 3.57 -6.92
CA ALA A 78 -5.49 4.59 -6.22
C ALA A 78 -5.05 5.99 -6.62
N THR A 79 -4.64 6.15 -7.86
CA THR A 79 -4.26 7.45 -8.41
C THR A 79 -5.50 8.16 -8.93
N SER A 80 -5.56 9.47 -8.71
CA SER A 80 -6.67 10.24 -9.26
C SER A 80 -6.54 10.28 -10.78
N ALA A 81 -7.66 9.99 -11.44
CA ALA A 81 -7.73 10.16 -12.88
C ALA A 81 -7.94 11.65 -13.14
N SER A 82 -6.99 12.24 -13.79
CA SER A 82 -7.10 13.67 -14.12
C SER A 82 -7.10 13.85 -15.61
#